data_28447972c2a3f3f4b60e8070267847d6
#
_entry.id   28447972c2a3f3f4b60e8070267847d6
#
_cell.length_a   1.000
_cell.length_b   1.000
_cell.length_c   1.000
_cell.angle_alpha   90.00
_cell.angle_beta   90.00
_cell.angle_gamma   90.00
#
_symmetry.space_group_name_H-M   'P 1'
#
loop_
_entity.id
_entity.type
_entity.pdbx_description
1 polymer ?
#
loop_
_entity_poly.entity_id
_entity_poly.type
_entity_poly.pdbx_seq_one_letter_code
_entity_poly.pdbx_strand_id
1 'polypeptide(L)'
;KIRKLLETFSAISLREKSSAKIMDEHGIQNCKFVLDPTFLFSRAQWKNYEKEVVGCPEKYLLIYFLDTRGEDIVKLAKKIAVAKGLHTVLIRPVYSKIDYGVDLVVSDATPDKYIWLFRHASFVVTNSFHGVSFSINMERQFVALKRDKYNSRLDNIMNVMGLADRFVTTKEDGLIESDINYSKVNERKSALLKSSKEFLQSALQ
;
A
#
# COMPACT_ATOMS: atom_id res chain seq x y z
N LYS A 1 -5.96 -29.34 -14.08
CA LYS A 1 -5.34 -28.64 -15.24
C LYS A 1 -4.37 -27.55 -14.77
N ILE A 2 -4.75 -26.65 -13.84
CA ILE A 2 -3.91 -25.56 -13.33
C ILE A 2 -2.62 -26.11 -12.68
N ARG A 3 -2.72 -27.14 -11.83
CA ARG A 3 -1.56 -27.77 -11.19
C ARG A 3 -0.49 -28.17 -12.20
N LYS A 4 -0.85 -28.89 -13.28
CA LYS A 4 0.09 -29.30 -14.33
C LYS A 4 0.79 -28.12 -15.01
N LEU A 5 0.11 -26.97 -15.12
CA LEU A 5 0.72 -25.75 -15.65
C LEU A 5 1.70 -25.13 -14.64
N LEU A 6 1.34 -25.08 -13.36
CA LEU A 6 2.23 -24.55 -12.33
C LEU A 6 3.50 -25.39 -12.14
N GLU A 7 3.41 -26.70 -12.33
CA GLU A 7 4.55 -27.64 -12.31
C GLU A 7 5.55 -27.38 -13.45
N THR A 8 5.17 -26.66 -14.52
CA THR A 8 6.10 -26.30 -15.61
C THR A 8 6.97 -25.09 -15.32
N PHE A 9 6.67 -24.32 -14.26
CA PHE A 9 7.50 -23.18 -13.89
C PHE A 9 8.69 -23.63 -13.05
N SER A 10 9.88 -23.15 -13.38
CA SER A 10 11.11 -23.42 -12.62
C SER A 10 11.07 -22.82 -11.21
N ALA A 11 10.39 -21.69 -11.03
CA ALA A 11 10.20 -21.02 -9.74
C ALA A 11 8.88 -20.24 -9.69
N ILE A 12 8.23 -20.23 -8.54
CA ILE A 12 6.97 -19.51 -8.32
C ILE A 12 7.12 -18.58 -7.13
N SER A 13 6.86 -17.29 -7.32
CA SER A 13 6.83 -16.30 -6.25
C SER A 13 5.40 -16.02 -5.81
N LEU A 14 5.20 -15.87 -4.51
CA LEU A 14 3.90 -15.58 -3.89
C LEU A 14 4.01 -14.31 -3.07
N ARG A 15 3.06 -13.39 -3.21
CA ARG A 15 3.02 -12.12 -2.45
C ARG A 15 2.23 -12.22 -1.14
N GLU A 16 1.67 -13.37 -0.84
CA GLU A 16 0.87 -13.63 0.37
C GLU A 16 1.32 -14.95 0.99
N LYS A 17 1.60 -14.95 2.29
CA LYS A 17 1.96 -16.19 3.01
C LYS A 17 0.82 -17.21 3.00
N SER A 18 -0.43 -16.75 3.01
CA SER A 18 -1.62 -17.61 2.91
C SER A 18 -1.66 -18.41 1.61
N SER A 19 -1.13 -17.85 0.53
CA SER A 19 -1.06 -18.54 -0.77
C SER A 19 -0.09 -19.74 -0.75
N ALA A 20 0.95 -19.70 0.07
CA ALA A 20 1.87 -20.82 0.23
C ALA A 20 1.13 -22.08 0.76
N LYS A 21 0.24 -21.92 1.74
CA LYS A 21 -0.57 -23.02 2.25
C LYS A 21 -1.45 -23.64 1.14
N ILE A 22 -2.08 -22.82 0.31
CA ILE A 22 -2.89 -23.28 -0.82
C ILE A 22 -2.02 -24.07 -1.81
N MET A 23 -0.81 -23.61 -2.09
CA MET A 23 0.12 -24.31 -2.98
C MET A 23 0.55 -25.66 -2.40
N ASP A 24 0.88 -25.72 -1.10
CA ASP A 24 1.24 -26.95 -0.41
C ASP A 24 0.09 -27.98 -0.42
N GLU A 25 -1.15 -27.55 -0.14
CA GLU A 25 -2.37 -28.39 -0.21
C GLU A 25 -2.60 -28.99 -1.61
N HIS A 26 -2.07 -28.35 -2.64
CA HIS A 26 -2.14 -28.81 -4.03
C HIS A 26 -0.85 -29.53 -4.49
N GLY A 27 0.11 -29.75 -3.58
CA GLY A 27 1.38 -30.47 -3.85
C GLY A 27 2.36 -29.67 -4.71
N ILE A 28 2.30 -28.33 -4.69
CA ILE A 28 3.23 -27.44 -5.41
C ILE A 28 4.21 -26.86 -4.40
N GLN A 29 5.46 -27.32 -4.43
CA GLN A 29 6.46 -27.04 -3.40
C GLN A 29 7.53 -26.01 -3.81
N ASN A 30 7.67 -25.68 -5.08
CA ASN A 30 8.67 -24.72 -5.59
C ASN A 30 8.24 -23.25 -5.46
N CYS A 31 7.50 -22.93 -4.39
CA CYS A 31 6.94 -21.61 -4.15
C CYS A 31 7.68 -20.88 -3.03
N LYS A 32 7.95 -19.58 -3.20
CA LYS A 32 8.53 -18.75 -2.15
C LYS A 32 7.73 -17.45 -1.95
N PHE A 33 7.50 -17.10 -0.68
CA PHE A 33 6.97 -15.79 -0.35
C PHE A 33 8.02 -14.71 -0.64
N VAL A 34 7.62 -13.69 -1.39
CA VAL A 34 8.44 -12.51 -1.71
C VAL A 34 7.63 -11.23 -1.49
N LEU A 35 8.31 -10.12 -1.27
CA LEU A 35 7.66 -8.82 -1.25
C LEU A 35 7.15 -8.45 -2.64
N ASP A 36 6.12 -7.59 -2.67
CA ASP A 36 5.65 -7.01 -3.94
C ASP A 36 6.80 -6.29 -4.66
N PRO A 37 6.89 -6.37 -6.00
CA PRO A 37 7.93 -5.71 -6.79
C PRO A 37 8.11 -4.22 -6.51
N THR A 38 7.08 -3.53 -6.03
CA THR A 38 7.18 -2.11 -5.64
C THR A 38 8.24 -1.85 -4.56
N PHE A 39 8.60 -2.87 -3.77
CA PHE A 39 9.65 -2.77 -2.75
C PHE A 39 11.08 -2.99 -3.30
N LEU A 40 11.24 -3.43 -4.55
CA LEU A 40 12.56 -3.60 -5.16
C LEU A 40 13.29 -2.26 -5.34
N PHE A 41 12.55 -1.19 -5.51
CA PHE A 41 13.08 0.17 -5.54
C PHE A 41 13.00 0.82 -4.17
N SER A 42 14.08 1.44 -3.75
CA SER A 42 14.13 2.29 -2.57
C SER A 42 13.39 3.61 -2.81
N ARG A 43 13.06 4.33 -1.72
CA ARG A 43 12.49 5.68 -1.79
C ARG A 43 13.33 6.64 -2.66
N ALA A 44 14.67 6.52 -2.61
CA ALA A 44 15.57 7.36 -3.41
C ALA A 44 15.47 7.02 -4.91
N GLN A 45 15.35 5.73 -5.26
CA GLN A 45 15.21 5.31 -6.65
C GLN A 45 13.84 5.70 -7.23
N TRP A 46 12.76 5.60 -6.46
CA TRP A 46 11.42 6.06 -6.88
C TRP A 46 11.38 7.55 -7.22
N LYS A 47 12.22 8.37 -6.58
CA LYS A 47 12.35 9.80 -6.92
C LYS A 47 12.60 10.06 -8.40
N ASN A 48 13.32 9.19 -9.08
CA ASN A 48 13.66 9.35 -10.49
C ASN A 48 12.47 9.16 -11.44
N TYR A 49 11.35 8.66 -10.92
CA TYR A 49 10.14 8.34 -11.68
C TYR A 49 8.94 9.20 -11.26
N GLU A 50 9.14 10.19 -10.39
CA GLU A 50 8.05 11.05 -9.95
C GLU A 50 7.86 12.25 -10.87
N LYS A 51 6.60 12.69 -10.98
CA LYS A 51 6.23 13.94 -11.66
C LYS A 51 5.34 14.76 -10.75
N GLU A 52 5.72 16.01 -10.58
CA GLU A 52 4.98 16.93 -9.72
C GLU A 52 3.51 17.09 -10.15
N VAL A 53 2.64 17.17 -9.16
CA VAL A 53 1.22 17.50 -9.34
C VAL A 53 1.04 18.99 -9.07
N VAL A 54 0.91 19.76 -10.13
CA VAL A 54 0.75 21.22 -10.07
C VAL A 54 -0.50 21.59 -9.28
N GLY A 55 -0.38 22.55 -8.38
CA GLY A 55 -1.47 23.00 -7.51
C GLY A 55 -1.72 22.12 -6.29
N CYS A 56 -0.90 21.11 -6.06
CA CYS A 56 -0.99 20.30 -4.84
C CYS A 56 -0.52 21.11 -3.62
N PRO A 57 -1.26 21.09 -2.50
CA PRO A 57 -0.84 21.76 -1.26
C PRO A 57 0.49 21.20 -0.74
N GLU A 58 1.29 22.03 -0.08
CA GLU A 58 2.57 21.59 0.52
C GLU A 58 2.38 20.56 1.64
N LYS A 59 1.36 20.74 2.47
CA LYS A 59 1.03 19.86 3.59
C LYS A 59 -0.34 19.25 3.40
N TYR A 60 -0.39 17.96 3.10
CA TYR A 60 -1.66 17.29 2.81
C TYR A 60 -1.74 15.88 3.35
N LEU A 61 -2.99 15.46 3.56
CA LEU A 61 -3.41 14.09 3.76
C LEU A 61 -3.87 13.53 2.41
N LEU A 62 -3.20 12.48 1.96
CA LEU A 62 -3.54 11.77 0.73
C LEU A 62 -4.61 10.72 0.99
N ILE A 63 -5.67 10.72 0.18
CA ILE A 63 -6.77 9.76 0.22
C ILE A 63 -6.70 8.89 -1.04
N TYR A 64 -6.60 7.57 -0.84
CA TYR A 64 -6.62 6.61 -1.95
C TYR A 64 -7.37 5.34 -1.58
N PHE A 65 -8.44 5.03 -2.30
CA PHE A 65 -9.28 3.85 -2.03
C PHE A 65 -9.77 3.17 -3.31
N LEU A 66 -10.18 1.91 -3.19
CA LEU A 66 -10.56 1.03 -4.29
C LEU A 66 -11.95 0.37 -4.10
N ASP A 67 -12.82 0.93 -3.29
CA ASP A 67 -14.17 0.38 -3.09
C ASP A 67 -15.26 1.47 -3.10
N THR A 68 -16.52 1.04 -2.91
CA THR A 68 -17.70 1.91 -2.98
C THR A 68 -17.96 2.73 -1.71
N ARG A 69 -17.22 2.51 -0.62
CA ARG A 69 -17.35 3.22 0.66
C ARG A 69 -16.57 4.54 0.70
N GLY A 70 -16.38 5.15 -0.46
CA GLY A 70 -15.60 6.38 -0.59
C GLY A 70 -16.06 7.49 0.34
N GLU A 71 -17.37 7.66 0.55
CA GLU A 71 -17.91 8.69 1.42
C GLU A 71 -17.46 8.53 2.88
N ASP A 72 -17.55 7.33 3.44
CA ASP A 72 -17.13 7.06 4.82
C ASP A 72 -15.62 7.21 4.98
N ILE A 73 -14.85 6.74 4.00
CA ILE A 73 -13.37 6.86 4.01
C ILE A 73 -12.95 8.32 3.96
N VAL A 74 -13.56 9.11 3.08
CA VAL A 74 -13.25 10.54 2.96
C VAL A 74 -13.71 11.31 4.21
N LYS A 75 -14.83 10.95 4.79
CA LYS A 75 -15.32 11.55 6.05
C LYS A 75 -14.32 11.32 7.20
N LEU A 76 -13.81 10.10 7.34
CA LEU A 76 -12.74 9.80 8.30
C LEU A 76 -11.46 10.58 7.98
N ALA A 77 -11.04 10.59 6.71
CA ALA A 77 -9.84 11.31 6.29
C ALA A 77 -9.92 12.82 6.57
N LYS A 78 -11.08 13.44 6.36
CA LYS A 78 -11.31 14.86 6.71
C LYS A 78 -11.19 15.12 8.21
N LYS A 79 -11.76 14.23 9.06
CA LYS A 79 -11.57 14.35 10.52
C LYS A 79 -10.09 14.33 10.90
N ILE A 80 -9.30 13.40 10.33
CA ILE A 80 -7.86 13.29 10.57
C ILE A 80 -7.13 14.53 10.04
N ALA A 81 -7.48 15.01 8.84
CA ALA A 81 -6.86 16.18 8.23
C ALA A 81 -7.05 17.44 9.09
N VAL A 82 -8.27 17.68 9.58
CA VAL A 82 -8.58 18.80 10.50
C VAL A 82 -7.73 18.71 11.77
N ALA A 83 -7.70 17.54 12.41
CA ALA A 83 -6.92 17.35 13.64
C ALA A 83 -5.40 17.54 13.46
N LYS A 84 -4.89 17.30 12.24
CA LYS A 84 -3.46 17.44 11.92
C LYS A 84 -3.12 18.74 11.17
N GLY A 85 -4.08 19.62 10.92
CA GLY A 85 -3.87 20.86 10.16
C GLY A 85 -3.40 20.61 8.72
N LEU A 86 -3.97 19.60 8.04
CA LEU A 86 -3.60 19.19 6.69
C LEU A 86 -4.71 19.49 5.70
N HIS A 87 -4.35 19.83 4.47
CA HIS A 87 -5.27 19.82 3.34
C HIS A 87 -5.58 18.37 2.92
N THR A 88 -6.69 18.19 2.21
CA THR A 88 -7.12 16.88 1.70
C THR A 88 -6.87 16.75 0.21
N VAL A 89 -6.16 15.71 -0.21
CA VAL A 89 -5.91 15.40 -1.62
C VAL A 89 -6.43 14.00 -1.91
N LEU A 90 -7.30 13.87 -2.90
CA LEU A 90 -7.90 12.60 -3.31
C LEU A 90 -7.35 12.15 -4.66
N ILE A 91 -6.77 10.96 -4.72
CA ILE A 91 -6.62 10.25 -5.99
C ILE A 91 -7.98 9.64 -6.30
N ARG A 92 -8.67 10.21 -7.28
CA ARG A 92 -10.04 9.81 -7.62
C ARG A 92 -10.04 8.44 -8.31
N PRO A 93 -10.84 7.47 -7.80
CA PRO A 93 -11.04 6.21 -8.51
C PRO A 93 -11.62 6.43 -9.91
N VAL A 94 -11.14 5.68 -10.90
CA VAL A 94 -11.55 5.82 -12.31
C VAL A 94 -13.07 5.69 -12.52
N TYR A 95 -13.72 4.88 -11.69
CA TYR A 95 -15.17 4.65 -11.76
C TYR A 95 -16.01 5.72 -11.04
N SER A 96 -15.40 6.66 -10.31
CA SER A 96 -16.10 7.69 -9.56
C SER A 96 -15.98 9.05 -10.26
N LYS A 97 -17.09 9.81 -10.23
CA LYS A 97 -17.11 11.22 -10.61
C LYS A 97 -17.29 12.15 -9.41
N ILE A 98 -17.30 11.59 -8.19
CA ILE A 98 -17.58 12.33 -6.96
C ILE A 98 -16.29 12.94 -6.45
N ASP A 99 -16.33 14.21 -6.12
CA ASP A 99 -15.17 14.95 -5.56
C ASP A 99 -15.15 14.97 -4.03
N TYR A 100 -16.21 14.53 -3.40
CA TYR A 100 -16.36 14.43 -1.93
C TYR A 100 -16.06 15.72 -1.16
N GLY A 101 -15.95 16.87 -1.85
CA GLY A 101 -15.63 18.16 -1.23
C GLY A 101 -14.26 18.16 -0.55
N VAL A 102 -13.25 17.56 -1.14
CA VAL A 102 -11.83 17.64 -0.73
C VAL A 102 -11.17 18.86 -1.37
N ASP A 103 -10.00 19.29 -0.85
CA ASP A 103 -9.34 20.51 -1.33
C ASP A 103 -8.75 20.32 -2.74
N LEU A 104 -8.27 19.13 -3.07
CA LEU A 104 -7.78 18.80 -4.42
C LEU A 104 -8.19 17.38 -4.83
N VAL A 105 -8.72 17.26 -6.03
CA VAL A 105 -9.00 15.96 -6.69
C VAL A 105 -8.05 15.75 -7.86
N VAL A 106 -7.29 14.68 -7.82
CA VAL A 106 -6.41 14.23 -8.91
C VAL A 106 -7.10 13.09 -9.64
N SER A 107 -7.68 13.37 -10.80
CA SER A 107 -8.45 12.42 -11.62
C SER A 107 -7.63 11.71 -12.67
N ASP A 108 -6.44 12.22 -12.96
CA ASP A 108 -5.51 11.75 -13.99
C ASP A 108 -4.16 11.31 -13.38
N ALA A 109 -4.22 10.65 -12.21
CA ALA A 109 -3.04 10.18 -11.52
C ALA A 109 -2.34 9.07 -12.32
N THR A 110 -1.48 9.46 -13.25
CA THR A 110 -0.54 8.59 -13.92
C THR A 110 0.45 7.98 -12.91
N PRO A 111 1.16 6.88 -13.21
CA PRO A 111 2.08 6.26 -12.25
C PRO A 111 3.13 7.22 -11.68
N ASP A 112 3.64 8.14 -12.45
CA ASP A 112 4.62 9.15 -12.04
C ASP A 112 4.02 10.18 -11.05
N LYS A 113 2.79 10.67 -11.31
CA LYS A 113 2.03 11.52 -10.37
C LYS A 113 1.64 10.75 -9.10
N TYR A 114 1.26 9.48 -9.22
CA TYR A 114 0.95 8.61 -8.08
C TYR A 114 2.17 8.49 -7.14
N ILE A 115 3.37 8.24 -7.69
CA ILE A 115 4.61 8.18 -6.93
C ILE A 115 4.85 9.50 -6.20
N TRP A 116 4.71 10.62 -6.90
CA TRP A 116 4.90 11.96 -6.34
C TRP A 116 3.94 12.21 -5.17
N LEU A 117 2.65 11.93 -5.35
CA LEU A 117 1.63 12.13 -4.32
C LEU A 117 1.92 11.31 -3.05
N PHE A 118 2.33 10.05 -3.18
CA PHE A 118 2.70 9.25 -2.00
C PHE A 118 3.99 9.74 -1.36
N ARG A 119 4.93 10.20 -2.14
CA ARG A 119 6.24 10.60 -1.65
C ARG A 119 6.22 11.93 -0.89
N HIS A 120 5.29 12.82 -1.20
CA HIS A 120 5.16 14.15 -0.61
C HIS A 120 4.01 14.26 0.42
N ALA A 121 3.15 13.26 0.54
CA ALA A 121 2.07 13.26 1.54
C ALA A 121 2.61 13.38 2.97
N SER A 122 1.96 14.19 3.81
CA SER A 122 2.20 14.23 5.26
C SER A 122 1.56 13.06 5.98
N PHE A 123 0.39 12.62 5.51
CA PHE A 123 -0.36 11.48 6.02
C PHE A 123 -1.12 10.78 4.90
N VAL A 124 -1.41 9.47 5.05
CA VAL A 124 -2.16 8.71 4.05
C VAL A 124 -3.33 7.97 4.69
N VAL A 125 -4.49 8.01 4.05
CA VAL A 125 -5.67 7.18 4.37
C VAL A 125 -5.98 6.30 3.17
N THR A 126 -5.94 5.00 3.35
CA THR A 126 -6.10 4.06 2.22
C THR A 126 -6.72 2.73 2.63
N ASN A 127 -7.40 2.07 1.69
CA ASN A 127 -7.81 0.66 1.80
C ASN A 127 -7.16 -0.20 0.68
N SER A 128 -6.19 0.36 -0.02
CA SER A 128 -5.49 -0.31 -1.11
C SER A 128 -4.20 -0.96 -0.63
N PHE A 129 -3.95 -2.19 -1.08
CA PHE A 129 -2.67 -2.85 -0.88
C PHE A 129 -1.50 -2.01 -1.41
N HIS A 130 -1.61 -1.45 -2.62
CA HIS A 130 -0.55 -0.59 -3.16
C HIS A 130 -0.47 0.75 -2.41
N GLY A 131 -1.59 1.28 -1.93
CA GLY A 131 -1.58 2.47 -1.07
C GLY A 131 -0.74 2.26 0.19
N VAL A 132 -0.92 1.12 0.87
CA VAL A 132 -0.10 0.74 2.03
C VAL A 132 1.35 0.47 1.63
N SER A 133 1.59 -0.27 0.55
CA SER A 133 2.96 -0.58 0.09
C SER A 133 3.77 0.68 -0.23
N PHE A 134 3.18 1.65 -0.92
CA PHE A 134 3.83 2.92 -1.20
C PHE A 134 3.97 3.78 0.07
N SER A 135 2.99 3.79 0.98
CA SER A 135 3.13 4.49 2.27
C SER A 135 4.32 3.96 3.06
N ILE A 136 4.49 2.64 3.13
CA ILE A 136 5.65 2.00 3.78
C ILE A 136 6.95 2.35 3.05
N ASN A 137 6.97 2.26 1.72
CA ASN A 137 8.19 2.47 0.94
C ASN A 137 8.65 3.94 0.99
N MET A 138 7.70 4.89 1.01
CA MET A 138 7.94 6.32 1.11
C MET A 138 8.05 6.82 2.56
N GLU A 139 7.91 5.93 3.55
CA GLU A 139 7.97 6.24 4.99
C GLU A 139 6.94 7.31 5.39
N ARG A 140 5.70 7.14 4.93
CA ARG A 140 4.60 8.05 5.27
C ARG A 140 3.83 7.55 6.47
N GLN A 141 3.41 8.46 7.35
CA GLN A 141 2.42 8.16 8.37
C GLN A 141 1.10 7.80 7.69
N PHE A 142 0.44 6.72 8.11
CA PHE A 142 -0.79 6.30 7.48
C PHE A 142 -1.72 5.51 8.41
N VAL A 143 -2.96 5.41 8.00
CA VAL A 143 -3.93 4.43 8.48
C VAL A 143 -4.52 3.64 7.30
N ALA A 144 -4.82 2.39 7.56
CA ALA A 144 -5.43 1.50 6.59
C ALA A 144 -6.83 1.07 7.04
N LEU A 145 -7.75 0.98 6.08
CA LEU A 145 -9.10 0.45 6.32
C LEU A 145 -9.23 -0.91 5.63
N LYS A 146 -9.86 -1.85 6.31
CA LYS A 146 -10.22 -3.13 5.68
C LYS A 146 -11.36 -2.91 4.69
N ARG A 147 -11.29 -3.59 3.56
CA ARG A 147 -12.39 -3.72 2.60
C ARG A 147 -13.38 -4.77 3.11
N ASP A 148 -14.59 -4.79 2.56
CA ASP A 148 -15.58 -5.82 2.92
C ASP A 148 -15.11 -7.22 2.55
N LYS A 149 -14.34 -7.35 1.47
CA LYS A 149 -13.78 -8.61 0.96
C LYS A 149 -12.35 -8.40 0.44
N TYR A 150 -11.61 -9.51 0.30
CA TYR A 150 -10.28 -9.55 -0.34
C TYR A 150 -9.20 -8.75 0.40
N ASN A 151 -9.13 -8.95 1.74
CA ASN A 151 -8.14 -8.28 2.59
C ASN A 151 -6.82 -9.06 2.75
N SER A 152 -6.72 -10.28 2.25
CA SER A 152 -5.58 -11.19 2.51
C SER A 152 -4.21 -10.54 2.22
N ARG A 153 -4.07 -9.82 1.11
CA ARG A 153 -2.84 -9.09 0.77
C ARG A 153 -2.56 -7.95 1.74
N LEU A 154 -3.61 -7.21 2.08
CA LEU A 154 -3.50 -6.07 3.01
C LEU A 154 -3.14 -6.57 4.42
N ASP A 155 -3.84 -7.58 4.91
CA ASP A 155 -3.55 -8.22 6.20
C ASP A 155 -2.11 -8.79 6.22
N ASN A 156 -1.68 -9.43 5.13
CA ASN A 156 -0.34 -10.00 5.04
C ASN A 156 0.75 -8.91 5.15
N ILE A 157 0.66 -7.83 4.35
CA ILE A 157 1.69 -6.78 4.37
C ILE A 157 1.72 -6.06 5.73
N MET A 158 0.57 -5.74 6.31
CA MET A 158 0.47 -5.10 7.61
C MET A 158 1.10 -5.98 8.71
N ASN A 159 0.81 -7.28 8.71
CA ASN A 159 1.37 -8.21 9.69
C ASN A 159 2.88 -8.40 9.54
N VAL A 160 3.38 -8.63 8.32
CA VAL A 160 4.84 -8.87 8.13
C VAL A 160 5.67 -7.62 8.40
N MET A 161 5.10 -6.43 8.22
CA MET A 161 5.74 -5.16 8.56
C MET A 161 5.55 -4.75 10.03
N GLY A 162 4.65 -5.45 10.77
CA GLY A 162 4.33 -5.15 12.17
C GLY A 162 3.52 -3.87 12.35
N LEU A 163 2.59 -3.63 11.43
CA LEU A 163 1.76 -2.42 11.35
C LEU A 163 0.26 -2.74 11.52
N ALA A 164 -0.08 -3.87 12.12
CA ALA A 164 -1.49 -4.27 12.33
C ALA A 164 -2.27 -3.26 13.18
N ASP A 165 -1.59 -2.49 14.03
CA ASP A 165 -2.12 -1.38 14.82
C ASP A 165 -2.56 -0.17 13.96
N ARG A 166 -2.21 -0.14 12.69
CA ARG A 166 -2.60 0.92 11.74
C ARG A 166 -3.92 0.64 11.03
N PHE A 167 -4.56 -0.50 11.31
CA PHE A 167 -5.94 -0.71 10.86
C PHE A 167 -6.92 0.10 11.70
N VAL A 168 -7.78 0.84 11.01
CA VAL A 168 -8.87 1.61 11.62
C VAL A 168 -10.20 1.23 10.99
N THR A 169 -11.29 1.56 11.68
CA THR A 169 -12.63 1.48 11.13
C THR A 169 -13.17 2.90 10.86
N THR A 170 -14.13 3.03 9.96
CA THR A 170 -14.75 4.33 9.68
C THR A 170 -15.61 4.83 10.86
N LYS A 171 -15.91 3.96 11.83
CA LYS A 171 -16.69 4.27 13.03
C LYS A 171 -15.85 4.74 14.21
N GLU A 172 -14.54 4.48 14.18
CA GLU A 172 -13.64 4.88 15.26
C GLU A 172 -13.37 6.37 15.18
N ASP A 173 -13.67 7.07 16.26
CA ASP A 173 -13.29 8.49 16.43
C ASP A 173 -11.81 8.63 16.89
N GLY A 174 -11.12 7.49 17.10
CA GLY A 174 -9.76 7.43 17.59
C GLY A 174 -8.73 7.82 16.51
N LEU A 175 -8.19 9.00 16.66
CA LEU A 175 -6.93 9.35 16.00
C LEU A 175 -5.85 8.44 16.56
N ILE A 176 -5.12 7.73 15.68
CA ILE A 176 -3.90 7.04 16.08
C ILE A 176 -2.89 8.13 16.43
N GLU A 177 -2.65 8.32 17.73
CA GLU A 177 -1.78 9.39 18.25
C GLU A 177 -0.30 9.08 18.02
N SER A 178 0.08 7.80 18.06
CA SER A 178 1.48 7.39 17.93
C SER A 178 1.93 7.35 16.47
N ASP A 179 3.10 7.88 16.20
CA ASP A 179 3.74 7.78 14.89
C ASP A 179 4.29 6.38 14.61
N ILE A 180 4.33 6.01 13.32
CA ILE A 180 4.99 4.79 12.88
C ILE A 180 6.50 4.92 13.11
N ASN A 181 7.08 3.99 13.87
CA ASN A 181 8.52 3.88 14.00
C ASN A 181 9.14 3.17 12.79
N TYR A 182 9.53 3.95 11.79
CA TYR A 182 10.09 3.43 10.55
C TYR A 182 11.46 2.74 10.70
N SER A 183 12.21 2.94 11.80
CA SER A 183 13.42 2.15 12.05
C SER A 183 13.10 0.66 12.15
N LYS A 184 12.09 0.29 12.97
CA LYS A 184 11.64 -1.11 13.12
C LYS A 184 11.01 -1.67 11.84
N VAL A 185 10.26 -0.85 11.11
CA VAL A 185 9.64 -1.25 9.83
C VAL A 185 10.71 -1.52 8.78
N ASN A 186 11.73 -0.66 8.68
CA ASN A 186 12.83 -0.80 7.73
C ASN A 186 13.70 -2.01 8.02
N GLU A 187 13.93 -2.36 9.28
CA GLU A 187 14.62 -3.59 9.65
C GLU A 187 13.89 -4.82 9.09
N ARG A 188 12.58 -4.94 9.34
CA ARG A 188 11.74 -6.03 8.80
C ARG A 188 11.71 -6.03 7.27
N LYS A 189 11.50 -4.86 6.68
CA LYS A 189 11.50 -4.68 5.22
C LYS A 189 12.81 -5.14 4.59
N SER A 190 13.95 -4.77 5.17
CA SER A 190 15.27 -5.11 4.65
C SER A 190 15.54 -6.60 4.65
N ALA A 191 15.17 -7.32 5.72
CA ALA A 191 15.29 -8.77 5.81
C ALA A 191 14.45 -9.48 4.73
N LEU A 192 13.18 -9.07 4.56
CA LEU A 192 12.28 -9.63 3.55
C LEU A 192 12.72 -9.29 2.11
N LEU A 193 13.24 -8.08 1.91
CA LEU A 193 13.74 -7.64 0.60
C LEU A 193 14.99 -8.42 0.17
N LYS A 194 15.92 -8.69 1.11
CA LYS A 194 17.07 -9.53 0.85
C LYS A 194 16.65 -10.92 0.34
N SER A 195 15.76 -11.59 1.08
CA SER A 195 15.24 -12.91 0.69
C SER A 195 14.51 -12.87 -0.67
N SER A 196 13.77 -11.79 -0.96
CA SER A 196 13.06 -11.63 -2.23
C SER A 196 14.00 -11.45 -3.41
N LYS A 197 15.10 -10.68 -3.24
CA LYS A 197 16.13 -10.50 -4.25
C LYS A 197 16.94 -11.77 -4.51
N GLU A 198 17.32 -12.51 -3.46
CA GLU A 198 18.00 -13.80 -3.58
C GLU A 198 17.15 -14.80 -4.37
N PHE A 199 15.84 -14.87 -4.08
CA PHE A 199 14.93 -15.71 -4.86
C PHE A 199 14.89 -15.30 -6.33
N LEU A 200 14.73 -14.01 -6.62
CA LEU A 200 14.67 -13.51 -7.99
C LEU A 200 15.97 -13.80 -8.77
N GLN A 201 17.11 -13.59 -8.14
CA GLN A 201 18.42 -13.90 -8.75
C GLN A 201 18.58 -15.39 -9.05
N SER A 202 18.17 -16.26 -8.11
CA SER A 202 18.22 -17.72 -8.32
C SER A 202 17.24 -18.20 -9.40
N ALA A 203 16.09 -17.56 -9.54
CA ALA A 203 15.08 -17.93 -10.53
C ALA A 203 15.41 -17.49 -11.97
N LEU A 204 16.38 -16.57 -12.14
CA LEU A 204 16.83 -16.04 -13.44
C LEU A 204 18.12 -16.68 -13.95
N GLN A 205 18.75 -17.57 -13.16
CA GLN A 205 19.91 -18.38 -13.54
C GLN A 205 19.45 -19.71 -14.15
#